data_c706473171df9528bba04df4040737ac
#
_entry.id   c706473171df9528bba04df4040737ac
#
_cell.length_a   1.000
_cell.length_b   1.000
_cell.length_c   1.000
_cell.angle_alpha   90.00
_cell.angle_beta   90.00
_cell.angle_gamma   90.00
#
_symmetry.space_group_name_H-M   'P 1'
#
loop_
_entity.id
_entity.type
_entity.pdbx_description
1 polymer ?
#
loop_
_entity_poly.entity_id
_entity_poly.type
_entity_poly.pdbx_seq_one_letter_code
_entity_poly.pdbx_strand_id
1 'polypeptide(L)'
;RLAHHAGRGELWDKALGYLEQAGAKSFGRSAHQEAVACYEQALDVLRHLPESAETQRKAIDVRMALRGSLFPLGQLTRIIDLLDEAEALAAAIGDRERLALVLSRRAHYFWTVGESRAGLEAGQRALSIAVQLDSLPLKAAASFFLGQLHHARGDYAAAIEILEKVVAWLPDELAFDRLGMTAPPAVFARTWLAFSRAETGAFAEALARGAEALRIAEAQDHPYGLYHGHVAVGAVHALKGDVVLATPALERALRITRESSMPGMDRPTVAHLGSAYGLIGRVEEASAVLEAGLGEAEGPRSNAFLPLNLCALAHVYLLGGRIVEAEQVATRALDLSQRQEQRGNEARAMWVLGEIAARSAPAEAEGRYRSARALAEELGMQPLVAHCHLGLGKLYRRAGNGQQAQEHLTTAITMYREMEMRFWLEKAETDVGGLA
;
A
#
# COMPACT_ATOMS: atom_id res chain seq x y z
N ARG A 1 0.32 -3.89 38.49
CA ARG A 1 0.32 -4.27 39.90
C ARG A 1 -0.29 -5.66 40.12
N LEU A 2 -1.55 -5.94 39.68
CA LEU A 2 -2.20 -7.26 39.87
C LEU A 2 -1.41 -8.42 39.29
N ALA A 3 -0.90 -8.27 38.03
CA ALA A 3 -0.06 -9.26 37.39
C ALA A 3 1.23 -9.56 38.19
N HIS A 4 1.89 -8.53 38.73
CA HIS A 4 3.09 -8.68 39.54
C HIS A 4 2.81 -9.43 40.87
N HIS A 5 1.71 -9.10 41.53
CA HIS A 5 1.32 -9.82 42.74
C HIS A 5 0.95 -11.28 42.46
N ALA A 6 0.23 -11.55 41.37
CA ALA A 6 -0.13 -12.90 40.96
C ALA A 6 1.13 -13.72 40.61
N GLY A 7 2.12 -13.14 39.89
CA GLY A 7 3.37 -13.82 39.57
C GLY A 7 4.22 -14.13 40.83
N ARG A 8 4.27 -13.22 41.81
CA ARG A 8 4.93 -13.49 43.12
C ARG A 8 4.26 -14.58 43.94
N GLY A 9 2.95 -14.72 43.76
CA GLY A 9 2.16 -15.78 44.42
C GLY A 9 2.08 -17.08 43.59
N GLU A 10 2.86 -17.21 42.52
CA GLU A 10 2.88 -18.36 41.60
C GLU A 10 1.51 -18.68 40.97
N LEU A 11 0.61 -17.67 40.91
CA LEU A 11 -0.73 -17.80 40.29
C LEU A 11 -0.61 -17.47 38.80
N TRP A 12 0.13 -18.29 38.05
CA TRP A 12 0.56 -18.02 36.69
C TRP A 12 -0.59 -17.78 35.71
N ASP A 13 -1.69 -18.54 35.78
CA ASP A 13 -2.88 -18.33 34.93
C ASP A 13 -3.51 -16.95 35.16
N LYS A 14 -3.59 -16.51 36.42
CA LYS A 14 -4.12 -15.17 36.75
C LYS A 14 -3.16 -14.07 36.29
N ALA A 15 -1.85 -14.29 36.45
CA ALA A 15 -0.82 -13.35 35.99
C ALA A 15 -0.90 -13.16 34.48
N LEU A 16 -1.02 -14.26 33.72
CA LEU A 16 -1.21 -14.24 32.27
C LEU A 16 -2.43 -13.41 31.86
N GLY A 17 -3.61 -13.72 32.42
CA GLY A 17 -4.84 -13.00 32.10
C GLY A 17 -4.78 -11.50 32.42
N TYR A 18 -4.12 -11.09 33.50
CA TYR A 18 -3.91 -9.66 33.82
C TYR A 18 -2.95 -8.98 32.85
N LEU A 19 -1.91 -9.67 32.37
CA LEU A 19 -0.94 -9.13 31.42
C LEU A 19 -1.57 -8.98 30.03
N GLU A 20 -2.35 -9.96 29.58
CA GLU A 20 -3.11 -9.88 28.33
C GLU A 20 -4.10 -8.70 28.34
N GLN A 21 -4.87 -8.54 29.43
CA GLN A 21 -5.80 -7.41 29.57
C GLN A 21 -5.07 -6.06 29.62
N ALA A 22 -3.95 -5.97 30.33
CA ALA A 22 -3.14 -4.76 30.40
C ALA A 22 -2.54 -4.41 29.02
N GLY A 23 -2.00 -5.41 28.33
CA GLY A 23 -1.49 -5.26 26.96
C GLY A 23 -2.56 -4.78 25.98
N ALA A 24 -3.73 -5.42 25.98
CA ALA A 24 -4.86 -5.03 25.13
C ALA A 24 -5.35 -3.60 25.43
N LYS A 25 -5.41 -3.21 26.71
CA LYS A 25 -5.78 -1.85 27.13
C LYS A 25 -4.74 -0.80 26.68
N SER A 26 -3.44 -1.11 26.79
CA SER A 26 -2.37 -0.22 26.34
C SER A 26 -2.37 -0.10 24.81
N PHE A 27 -2.55 -1.21 24.10
CA PHE A 27 -2.70 -1.24 22.64
C PHE A 27 -3.86 -0.37 22.16
N GLY A 28 -5.05 -0.52 22.79
CA GLY A 28 -6.25 0.27 22.46
C GLY A 28 -6.09 1.78 22.67
N ARG A 29 -5.07 2.21 23.45
CA ARG A 29 -4.70 3.62 23.67
C ARG A 29 -3.47 4.03 22.88
N SER A 30 -3.02 3.24 21.92
CA SER A 30 -1.80 3.44 21.14
C SER A 30 -0.50 3.53 21.99
N ALA A 31 -0.53 3.07 23.24
CA ALA A 31 0.65 2.96 24.11
C ALA A 31 1.43 1.68 23.77
N HIS A 32 1.98 1.63 22.54
CA HIS A 32 2.53 0.41 21.95
C HIS A 32 3.73 -0.15 22.74
N GLN A 33 4.61 0.70 23.28
CA GLN A 33 5.74 0.25 24.10
C GLN A 33 5.28 -0.43 25.40
N GLU A 34 4.25 0.11 26.06
CA GLU A 34 3.66 -0.51 27.24
C GLU A 34 2.98 -1.84 26.91
N ALA A 35 2.29 -1.89 25.76
CA ALA A 35 1.67 -3.13 25.29
C ALA A 35 2.71 -4.22 25.03
N VAL A 36 3.83 -3.87 24.37
CA VAL A 36 4.97 -4.78 24.17
C VAL A 36 5.48 -5.32 25.49
N ALA A 37 5.76 -4.45 26.47
CA ALA A 37 6.24 -4.89 27.78
C ALA A 37 5.27 -5.85 28.50
N CYS A 38 3.95 -5.63 28.36
CA CYS A 38 2.96 -6.53 28.93
C CYS A 38 2.95 -7.90 28.25
N TYR A 39 3.00 -7.93 26.91
CA TYR A 39 2.97 -9.19 26.17
C TYR A 39 4.28 -9.98 26.28
N GLU A 40 5.44 -9.33 26.40
CA GLU A 40 6.71 -10.00 26.70
C GLU A 40 6.67 -10.70 28.07
N GLN A 41 6.17 -9.99 29.09
CA GLN A 41 5.94 -10.61 30.41
C GLN A 41 4.92 -11.75 30.34
N ALA A 42 3.89 -11.65 29.49
CA ALA A 42 2.93 -12.73 29.28
C ALA A 42 3.60 -13.97 28.67
N LEU A 43 4.52 -13.80 27.71
CA LEU A 43 5.32 -14.90 27.15
C LEU A 43 6.25 -15.52 28.20
N ASP A 44 6.83 -14.72 29.10
CA ASP A 44 7.65 -15.25 30.20
C ASP A 44 6.79 -16.05 31.19
N VAL A 45 5.60 -15.58 31.55
CA VAL A 45 4.66 -16.32 32.44
C VAL A 45 4.24 -17.65 31.81
N LEU A 46 4.03 -17.71 30.49
CA LEU A 46 3.67 -18.93 29.79
C LEU A 46 4.70 -20.06 29.95
N ARG A 47 6.00 -19.72 30.16
CA ARG A 47 7.07 -20.72 30.43
C ARG A 47 6.93 -21.44 31.77
N HIS A 48 6.16 -20.87 32.70
CA HIS A 48 5.90 -21.48 34.00
C HIS A 48 4.63 -22.34 34.02
N LEU A 49 3.84 -22.30 32.97
CA LEU A 49 2.63 -23.10 32.85
C LEU A 49 2.95 -24.48 32.26
N PRO A 50 2.17 -25.51 32.59
CA PRO A 50 2.32 -26.86 32.02
C PRO A 50 2.20 -26.80 30.49
N GLU A 51 3.06 -27.55 29.81
CA GLU A 51 2.96 -27.69 28.37
C GLU A 51 1.70 -28.45 27.98
N SER A 52 0.81 -27.79 27.26
CA SER A 52 -0.44 -28.33 26.76
C SER A 52 -0.85 -27.62 25.48
N ALA A 53 -1.77 -28.21 24.71
CA ALA A 53 -2.31 -27.57 23.51
C ALA A 53 -2.98 -26.21 23.85
N GLU A 54 -3.59 -26.08 25.03
CA GLU A 54 -4.18 -24.82 25.49
C GLU A 54 -3.14 -23.75 25.76
N THR A 55 -2.07 -24.09 26.49
CA THR A 55 -0.95 -23.17 26.75
C THR A 55 -0.26 -22.73 25.46
N GLN A 56 -0.10 -23.68 24.51
CA GLN A 56 0.47 -23.37 23.19
C GLN A 56 -0.45 -22.46 22.36
N ARG A 57 -1.77 -22.63 22.41
CA ARG A 57 -2.73 -21.69 21.78
C ARG A 57 -2.59 -20.27 22.37
N LYS A 58 -2.54 -20.15 23.69
CA LYS A 58 -2.32 -18.86 24.36
C LYS A 58 -0.98 -18.24 23.95
N ALA A 59 0.06 -19.05 23.82
CA ALA A 59 1.37 -18.59 23.36
C ALA A 59 1.35 -18.02 21.93
N ILE A 60 0.54 -18.61 21.03
CA ILE A 60 0.32 -18.08 19.68
C ILE A 60 -0.44 -16.76 19.76
N ASP A 61 -1.55 -16.71 20.52
CA ASP A 61 -2.39 -15.52 20.62
C ASP A 61 -1.62 -14.32 21.19
N VAL A 62 -0.80 -14.52 22.21
CA VAL A 62 0.07 -13.49 22.79
C VAL A 62 1.11 -13.00 21.77
N ARG A 63 1.71 -13.91 20.96
CA ARG A 63 2.63 -13.52 19.89
C ARG A 63 1.96 -12.68 18.81
N MET A 64 0.72 -13.00 18.46
CA MET A 64 -0.03 -12.21 17.49
C MET A 64 -0.39 -10.82 18.02
N ALA A 65 -0.72 -10.70 19.30
CA ALA A 65 -0.96 -9.44 19.98
C ALA A 65 0.33 -8.59 20.09
N LEU A 66 1.45 -9.22 20.47
CA LEU A 66 2.78 -8.61 20.51
C LEU A 66 3.20 -8.10 19.13
N ARG A 67 3.04 -8.91 18.08
CA ARG A 67 3.28 -8.50 16.69
C ARG A 67 2.49 -7.25 16.34
N GLY A 68 1.21 -7.17 16.73
CA GLY A 68 0.36 -6.00 16.51
C GLY A 68 0.92 -4.73 17.14
N SER A 69 1.55 -4.85 18.32
CA SER A 69 2.16 -3.73 19.05
C SER A 69 3.53 -3.34 18.51
N LEU A 70 4.32 -4.29 17.97
CA LEU A 70 5.63 -4.06 17.38
C LEU A 70 5.55 -3.39 16.00
N PHE A 71 4.47 -3.63 15.26
CA PHE A 71 4.31 -3.12 13.90
C PHE A 71 4.34 -1.58 13.83
N PRO A 72 3.56 -0.83 14.65
CA PRO A 72 3.66 0.63 14.68
C PRO A 72 5.02 1.15 15.14
N LEU A 73 5.78 0.35 15.89
CA LEU A 73 7.13 0.69 16.36
C LEU A 73 8.21 0.40 15.30
N GLY A 74 7.85 -0.16 14.14
CA GLY A 74 8.78 -0.50 13.06
C GLY A 74 9.76 -1.63 13.39
N GLN A 75 9.49 -2.46 14.41
CA GLN A 75 10.39 -3.55 14.83
C GLN A 75 10.21 -4.81 13.98
N LEU A 76 10.42 -4.69 12.67
CA LEU A 76 10.10 -5.73 11.69
C LEU A 76 10.89 -7.01 11.88
N THR A 77 12.17 -6.94 12.28
CA THR A 77 12.98 -8.14 12.55
C THR A 77 12.38 -9.01 13.65
N ARG A 78 11.90 -8.39 14.73
CA ARG A 78 11.24 -9.13 15.82
C ARG A 78 9.89 -9.73 15.39
N ILE A 79 9.21 -9.10 14.44
CA ILE A 79 7.92 -9.58 13.93
C ILE A 79 8.09 -10.90 13.20
N ILE A 80 9.12 -11.06 12.36
CA ILE A 80 9.28 -12.32 11.63
C ILE A 80 9.62 -13.48 12.58
N ASP A 81 10.48 -13.26 13.58
CA ASP A 81 10.81 -14.27 14.59
C ASP A 81 9.55 -14.75 15.32
N LEU A 82 8.68 -13.82 15.74
CA LEU A 82 7.39 -14.16 16.39
C LEU A 82 6.45 -14.96 15.47
N LEU A 83 6.43 -14.62 14.18
CA LEU A 83 5.61 -15.31 13.20
C LEU A 83 6.14 -16.73 12.92
N ASP A 84 7.47 -16.93 12.88
CA ASP A 84 8.09 -18.22 12.72
C ASP A 84 7.80 -19.15 13.92
N GLU A 85 7.95 -18.64 15.14
CA GLU A 85 7.60 -19.36 16.35
C GLU A 85 6.10 -19.72 16.41
N ALA A 86 5.23 -18.78 16.05
CA ALA A 86 3.77 -18.99 16.07
C ALA A 86 3.34 -20.02 15.00
N GLU A 87 3.93 -20.00 13.80
CA GLU A 87 3.67 -20.99 12.74
C GLU A 87 4.08 -22.38 13.20
N ALA A 88 5.27 -22.51 13.79
CA ALA A 88 5.77 -23.80 14.31
C ALA A 88 4.85 -24.36 15.40
N LEU A 89 4.43 -23.54 16.36
CA LEU A 89 3.49 -23.94 17.42
C LEU A 89 2.14 -24.36 16.85
N ALA A 90 1.55 -23.56 15.95
CA ALA A 90 0.23 -23.86 15.36
C ALA A 90 0.28 -25.19 14.56
N ALA A 91 1.37 -25.43 13.84
CA ALA A 91 1.57 -26.67 13.10
C ALA A 91 1.73 -27.87 14.05
N ALA A 92 2.50 -27.73 15.13
CA ALA A 92 2.77 -28.81 16.10
C ALA A 92 1.50 -29.29 16.81
N ILE A 93 0.57 -28.36 17.14
CA ILE A 93 -0.70 -28.72 17.79
C ILE A 93 -1.84 -29.00 16.80
N GLY A 94 -1.59 -28.90 15.51
CA GLY A 94 -2.59 -29.10 14.47
C GLY A 94 -3.70 -28.02 14.45
N ASP A 95 -3.46 -26.83 15.02
CA ASP A 95 -4.44 -25.71 15.07
C ASP A 95 -4.46 -24.98 13.73
N ARG A 96 -5.31 -25.44 12.85
CA ARG A 96 -5.43 -24.92 11.48
C ARG A 96 -5.95 -23.48 11.42
N GLU A 97 -6.81 -23.10 12.37
CA GLU A 97 -7.36 -21.75 12.42
C GLU A 97 -6.26 -20.73 12.75
N ARG A 98 -5.47 -21.00 13.80
CA ARG A 98 -4.32 -20.16 14.15
C ARG A 98 -3.24 -20.19 13.10
N LEU A 99 -2.99 -21.33 12.47
CA LEU A 99 -2.05 -21.44 11.35
C LEU A 99 -2.45 -20.51 10.19
N ALA A 100 -3.72 -20.49 9.77
CA ALA A 100 -4.20 -19.60 8.73
C ALA A 100 -4.07 -18.12 9.11
N LEU A 101 -4.36 -17.77 10.38
CA LEU A 101 -4.17 -16.42 10.89
C LEU A 101 -2.69 -16.00 10.81
N VAL A 102 -1.77 -16.83 11.30
CA VAL A 102 -0.33 -16.55 11.28
C VAL A 102 0.16 -16.38 9.85
N LEU A 103 -0.21 -17.27 8.94
CA LEU A 103 0.17 -17.20 7.53
C LEU A 103 -0.37 -15.92 6.85
N SER A 104 -1.59 -15.49 7.18
CA SER A 104 -2.12 -14.20 6.71
C SER A 104 -1.28 -13.02 7.21
N ARG A 105 -0.78 -13.07 8.45
CA ARG A 105 0.10 -12.04 9.01
C ARG A 105 1.51 -12.09 8.42
N ARG A 106 2.00 -13.28 8.03
CA ARG A 106 3.24 -13.43 7.25
C ARG A 106 3.11 -12.80 5.86
N ALA A 107 1.99 -13.02 5.18
CA ALA A 107 1.71 -12.36 3.89
C ALA A 107 1.79 -10.83 4.00
N HIS A 108 1.19 -10.25 5.03
CA HIS A 108 1.30 -8.81 5.31
C HIS A 108 2.72 -8.37 5.66
N TYR A 109 3.46 -9.15 6.43
CA TYR A 109 4.87 -8.87 6.74
C TYR A 109 5.72 -8.81 5.46
N PHE A 110 5.63 -9.83 4.60
CA PHE A 110 6.39 -9.90 3.38
C PHE A 110 6.02 -8.78 2.39
N TRP A 111 4.73 -8.42 2.30
CA TRP A 111 4.33 -7.22 1.57
C TRP A 111 5.02 -5.97 2.13
N THR A 112 5.06 -5.81 3.45
CA THR A 112 5.66 -4.64 4.13
C THR A 112 7.15 -4.50 3.82
N VAL A 113 7.91 -5.60 3.77
CA VAL A 113 9.36 -5.57 3.49
C VAL A 113 9.69 -5.64 1.99
N GLY A 114 8.69 -5.83 1.12
CA GLY A 114 8.86 -5.88 -0.33
C GLY A 114 9.23 -7.27 -0.88
N GLU A 115 9.00 -8.34 -0.12
CA GLU A 115 9.23 -9.73 -0.53
C GLU A 115 7.94 -10.37 -1.08
N SER A 116 7.48 -9.86 -2.22
CA SER A 116 6.16 -10.18 -2.78
C SER A 116 5.93 -11.67 -3.02
N ARG A 117 6.95 -12.43 -3.46
CA ARG A 117 6.83 -13.87 -3.73
C ARG A 117 6.52 -14.67 -2.47
N ALA A 118 7.33 -14.48 -1.42
CA ALA A 118 7.10 -15.14 -0.13
C ALA A 118 5.74 -14.75 0.48
N GLY A 119 5.33 -13.49 0.27
CA GLY A 119 4.01 -13.00 0.67
C GLY A 119 2.86 -13.73 -0.03
N LEU A 120 2.95 -13.91 -1.36
CA LEU A 120 1.94 -14.64 -2.13
C LEU A 120 1.84 -16.12 -1.69
N GLU A 121 2.97 -16.79 -1.50
CA GLU A 121 3.00 -18.19 -1.02
C GLU A 121 2.32 -18.32 0.36
N ALA A 122 2.66 -17.45 1.31
CA ALA A 122 2.03 -17.45 2.63
C ALA A 122 0.53 -17.14 2.55
N GLY A 123 0.13 -16.15 1.75
CA GLY A 123 -1.27 -15.77 1.57
C GLY A 123 -2.10 -16.86 0.90
N GLN A 124 -1.58 -17.56 -0.10
CA GLN A 124 -2.26 -18.67 -0.77
C GLN A 124 -2.46 -19.86 0.17
N ARG A 125 -1.44 -20.21 0.98
CA ARG A 125 -1.57 -21.23 2.03
C ARG A 125 -2.64 -20.84 3.05
N ALA A 126 -2.64 -19.59 3.51
CA ALA A 126 -3.65 -19.07 4.43
C ALA A 126 -5.06 -19.19 3.85
N LEU A 127 -5.26 -18.75 2.61
CA LEU A 127 -6.56 -18.80 1.94
C LEU A 127 -7.04 -20.24 1.73
N SER A 128 -6.15 -21.14 1.33
CA SER A 128 -6.48 -22.57 1.17
C SER A 128 -7.03 -23.16 2.49
N ILE A 129 -6.38 -22.87 3.61
CA ILE A 129 -6.84 -23.34 4.94
C ILE A 129 -8.17 -22.64 5.29
N ALA A 130 -8.29 -21.34 5.09
CA ALA A 130 -9.49 -20.58 5.40
C ALA A 130 -10.75 -21.07 4.63
N VAL A 131 -10.56 -21.46 3.36
CA VAL A 131 -11.61 -22.05 2.52
C VAL A 131 -12.02 -23.43 3.06
N GLN A 132 -11.07 -24.28 3.44
CA GLN A 132 -11.37 -25.62 3.98
C GLN A 132 -12.09 -25.56 5.37
N LEU A 133 -11.82 -24.50 6.16
CA LEU A 133 -12.49 -24.23 7.44
C LEU A 133 -13.82 -23.50 7.30
N ASP A 134 -14.15 -23.06 6.07
CA ASP A 134 -15.28 -22.18 5.76
C ASP A 134 -15.36 -20.94 6.69
N SER A 135 -14.22 -20.40 7.09
CA SER A 135 -14.13 -19.26 8.01
C SER A 135 -14.13 -17.94 7.22
N LEU A 136 -15.24 -17.20 7.30
CA LEU A 136 -15.34 -15.87 6.65
C LEU A 136 -14.26 -14.88 7.11
N PRO A 137 -13.95 -14.74 8.43
CA PRO A 137 -12.89 -13.83 8.87
C PRO A 137 -11.52 -14.15 8.25
N LEU A 138 -11.15 -15.44 8.22
CA LEU A 138 -9.87 -15.87 7.66
C LEU A 138 -9.83 -15.73 6.14
N LYS A 139 -10.94 -16.07 5.44
CA LYS A 139 -11.09 -15.88 3.99
C LYS A 139 -10.91 -14.39 3.63
N ALA A 140 -11.60 -13.49 4.33
CA ALA A 140 -11.53 -12.06 4.09
C ALA A 140 -10.12 -11.50 4.34
N ALA A 141 -9.47 -11.88 5.45
CA ALA A 141 -8.12 -11.43 5.77
C ALA A 141 -7.07 -11.94 4.77
N ALA A 142 -7.06 -13.23 4.46
CA ALA A 142 -6.11 -13.82 3.52
C ALA A 142 -6.27 -13.25 2.10
N SER A 143 -7.53 -13.13 1.63
CA SER A 143 -7.81 -12.57 0.30
C SER A 143 -7.48 -11.08 0.22
N PHE A 144 -7.69 -10.31 1.28
CA PHE A 144 -7.28 -8.92 1.33
C PHE A 144 -5.76 -8.77 1.15
N PHE A 145 -4.95 -9.52 1.92
CA PHE A 145 -3.50 -9.43 1.81
C PHE A 145 -2.98 -9.96 0.45
N LEU A 146 -3.62 -10.97 -0.13
CA LEU A 146 -3.32 -11.41 -1.49
C LEU A 146 -3.62 -10.33 -2.52
N GLY A 147 -4.78 -9.67 -2.42
CA GLY A 147 -5.13 -8.54 -3.29
C GLY A 147 -4.11 -7.40 -3.22
N GLN A 148 -3.64 -7.08 -2.01
CA GLN A 148 -2.60 -6.09 -1.76
C GLN A 148 -1.25 -6.49 -2.40
N LEU A 149 -0.86 -7.76 -2.31
CA LEU A 149 0.36 -8.29 -2.92
C LEU A 149 0.28 -8.32 -4.45
N HIS A 150 -0.86 -8.74 -5.02
CA HIS A 150 -1.07 -8.69 -6.47
C HIS A 150 -1.00 -7.25 -6.98
N HIS A 151 -1.63 -6.29 -6.30
CA HIS A 151 -1.52 -4.87 -6.64
C HIS A 151 -0.05 -4.40 -6.63
N ALA A 152 0.71 -4.71 -5.56
CA ALA A 152 2.10 -4.30 -5.45
C ALA A 152 2.97 -4.86 -6.59
N ARG A 153 2.70 -6.07 -7.06
CA ARG A 153 3.38 -6.68 -8.22
C ARG A 153 2.97 -6.09 -9.58
N GLY A 154 1.88 -5.32 -9.63
CA GLY A 154 1.27 -4.86 -10.88
C GLY A 154 0.29 -5.86 -11.50
N ASP A 155 -0.05 -6.97 -10.82
CA ASP A 155 -1.05 -7.95 -11.26
C ASP A 155 -2.46 -7.41 -10.96
N TYR A 156 -2.81 -6.24 -11.55
CA TYR A 156 -4.02 -5.50 -11.18
C TYR A 156 -5.31 -6.28 -11.46
N ALA A 157 -5.35 -7.07 -12.52
CA ALA A 157 -6.52 -7.93 -12.83
C ALA A 157 -6.77 -8.96 -11.72
N ALA A 158 -5.73 -9.65 -11.24
CA ALA A 158 -5.83 -10.59 -10.14
C ALA A 158 -6.18 -9.90 -8.81
N ALA A 159 -5.61 -8.70 -8.57
CA ALA A 159 -5.95 -7.88 -7.39
C ALA A 159 -7.44 -7.50 -7.39
N ILE A 160 -7.97 -7.03 -8.52
CA ILE A 160 -9.38 -6.67 -8.70
C ILE A 160 -10.26 -7.89 -8.44
N GLU A 161 -9.98 -9.02 -9.09
CA GLU A 161 -10.79 -10.24 -8.96
C GLU A 161 -10.91 -10.72 -7.49
N ILE A 162 -9.78 -10.78 -6.77
CA ILE A 162 -9.79 -11.27 -5.39
C ILE A 162 -10.42 -10.26 -4.42
N LEU A 163 -10.21 -8.96 -4.63
CA LEU A 163 -10.79 -7.92 -3.77
C LEU A 163 -12.29 -7.77 -3.98
N GLU A 164 -12.80 -7.97 -5.20
CA GLU A 164 -14.24 -8.02 -5.47
C GLU A 164 -14.93 -9.19 -4.73
N LYS A 165 -14.26 -10.34 -4.66
CA LYS A 165 -14.76 -11.46 -3.84
C LYS A 165 -14.87 -11.06 -2.37
N VAL A 166 -13.87 -10.36 -1.82
CA VAL A 166 -13.94 -9.85 -0.44
C VAL A 166 -15.12 -8.89 -0.25
N VAL A 167 -15.33 -7.97 -1.19
CA VAL A 167 -16.46 -7.04 -1.15
C VAL A 167 -17.80 -7.77 -1.20
N ALA A 168 -17.92 -8.79 -2.06
CA ALA A 168 -19.13 -9.60 -2.19
C ALA A 168 -19.44 -10.45 -0.93
N TRP A 169 -18.43 -10.91 -0.21
CA TRP A 169 -18.61 -11.65 1.05
C TRP A 169 -19.01 -10.77 2.23
N LEU A 170 -18.88 -9.45 2.09
CA LEU A 170 -19.13 -8.48 3.16
C LEU A 170 -20.28 -7.54 2.76
N PRO A 171 -21.55 -8.04 2.76
CA PRO A 171 -22.72 -7.23 2.52
C PRO A 171 -22.86 -6.11 3.57
N ASP A 172 -23.83 -5.23 3.38
CA ASP A 172 -23.98 -4.04 4.23
C ASP A 172 -24.09 -4.34 5.72
N GLU A 173 -24.69 -5.47 6.11
CA GLU A 173 -24.81 -5.92 7.50
C GLU A 173 -23.44 -6.24 8.15
N LEU A 174 -22.48 -6.70 7.37
CA LEU A 174 -21.12 -7.03 7.82
C LEU A 174 -20.08 -5.98 7.45
N ALA A 175 -20.47 -4.94 6.71
CA ALA A 175 -19.53 -3.92 6.23
C ALA A 175 -18.82 -3.18 7.38
N PHE A 176 -19.41 -3.16 8.55
CA PHE A 176 -18.88 -2.51 9.75
C PHE A 176 -18.15 -3.47 10.70
N ASP A 177 -18.20 -4.77 10.45
CA ASP A 177 -17.50 -5.76 11.28
C ASP A 177 -16.00 -5.75 10.98
N ARG A 178 -15.20 -5.72 12.03
CA ARG A 178 -13.73 -5.74 11.91
C ARG A 178 -13.16 -7.12 11.63
N LEU A 179 -13.90 -8.19 11.89
CA LEU A 179 -13.46 -9.56 11.71
C LEU A 179 -12.02 -9.83 12.24
N GLY A 180 -11.69 -9.25 13.40
CA GLY A 180 -10.36 -9.36 14.01
C GLY A 180 -9.25 -8.53 13.37
N MET A 181 -9.58 -7.58 12.46
CA MET A 181 -8.64 -6.62 11.86
C MET A 181 -8.69 -5.25 12.58
N THR A 182 -7.73 -4.37 12.25
CA THR A 182 -7.65 -3.01 12.83
C THR A 182 -8.80 -2.09 12.41
N ALA A 183 -9.33 -2.29 11.21
CA ALA A 183 -10.55 -1.67 10.72
C ALA A 183 -11.33 -2.73 9.91
N PRO A 184 -12.57 -2.45 9.50
CA PRO A 184 -13.35 -3.39 8.70
C PRO A 184 -12.62 -3.79 7.41
N PRO A 185 -12.52 -5.08 7.10
CA PRO A 185 -11.96 -5.53 5.82
C PRO A 185 -12.73 -4.98 4.62
N ALA A 186 -13.99 -4.59 4.81
CA ALA A 186 -14.79 -3.91 3.80
C ALA A 186 -14.19 -2.54 3.37
N VAL A 187 -13.60 -1.78 4.30
CA VAL A 187 -12.86 -0.52 3.99
C VAL A 187 -11.58 -0.84 3.25
N PHE A 188 -10.80 -1.79 3.74
CA PHE A 188 -9.52 -2.16 3.14
C PHE A 188 -9.67 -2.68 1.72
N ALA A 189 -10.59 -3.62 1.49
CA ALA A 189 -10.81 -4.21 0.19
C ALA A 189 -11.23 -3.15 -0.84
N ARG A 190 -12.13 -2.23 -0.47
CA ARG A 190 -12.57 -1.14 -1.35
C ARG A 190 -11.47 -0.12 -1.63
N THR A 191 -10.60 0.17 -0.65
CA THR A 191 -9.44 1.05 -0.84
C THR A 191 -8.47 0.48 -1.88
N TRP A 192 -8.08 -0.79 -1.74
CA TRP A 192 -7.14 -1.42 -2.67
C TRP A 192 -7.78 -1.73 -4.02
N LEU A 193 -9.08 -1.99 -4.05
CA LEU A 193 -9.84 -2.11 -5.29
C LEU A 193 -9.87 -0.77 -6.05
N ALA A 194 -10.08 0.35 -5.34
CA ALA A 194 -10.00 1.68 -5.91
C ALA A 194 -8.62 1.97 -6.52
N PHE A 195 -7.53 1.63 -5.81
CA PHE A 195 -6.18 1.78 -6.34
C PHE A 195 -5.95 0.94 -7.59
N SER A 196 -6.32 -0.35 -7.56
CA SER A 196 -6.09 -1.25 -8.70
C SER A 196 -6.89 -0.83 -9.94
N ARG A 197 -8.13 -0.39 -9.76
CA ARG A 197 -8.96 0.13 -10.86
C ARG A 197 -8.44 1.46 -11.40
N ALA A 198 -7.90 2.33 -10.55
CA ALA A 198 -7.30 3.58 -10.99
C ALA A 198 -6.04 3.34 -11.84
N GLU A 199 -5.20 2.37 -11.48
CA GLU A 199 -4.03 1.98 -12.29
C GLU A 199 -4.43 1.46 -13.68
N THR A 200 -5.59 0.82 -13.80
CA THR A 200 -6.12 0.35 -15.10
C THR A 200 -6.93 1.40 -15.87
N GLY A 201 -7.12 2.61 -15.32
CA GLY A 201 -7.87 3.69 -15.96
C GLY A 201 -9.39 3.63 -15.73
N ALA A 202 -9.90 2.66 -14.96
CA ALA A 202 -11.31 2.55 -14.61
C ALA A 202 -11.70 3.53 -13.49
N PHE A 203 -11.51 4.84 -13.73
CA PHE A 203 -11.62 5.88 -12.70
C PHE A 203 -13.02 6.04 -12.11
N ALA A 204 -14.07 5.89 -12.91
CA ALA A 204 -15.45 5.99 -12.40
C ALA A 204 -15.73 4.92 -11.33
N GLU A 205 -15.34 3.67 -11.60
CA GLU A 205 -15.49 2.56 -10.67
C GLU A 205 -14.54 2.70 -9.47
N ALA A 206 -13.31 3.18 -9.70
CA ALA A 206 -12.34 3.44 -8.64
C ALA A 206 -12.87 4.49 -7.64
N LEU A 207 -13.45 5.58 -8.13
CA LEU A 207 -14.06 6.64 -7.30
C LEU A 207 -15.28 6.11 -6.54
N ALA A 208 -16.12 5.30 -7.18
CA ALA A 208 -17.26 4.68 -6.50
C ALA A 208 -16.81 3.83 -5.31
N ARG A 209 -15.79 2.98 -5.50
CA ARG A 209 -15.23 2.14 -4.43
C ARG A 209 -14.54 2.95 -3.33
N GLY A 210 -13.81 4.02 -3.70
CA GLY A 210 -13.22 4.95 -2.74
C GLY A 210 -14.27 5.67 -1.89
N ALA A 211 -15.34 6.15 -2.50
CA ALA A 211 -16.47 6.79 -1.80
C ALA A 211 -17.19 5.81 -0.84
N GLU A 212 -17.41 4.56 -1.26
CA GLU A 212 -17.97 3.52 -0.39
C GLU A 212 -17.05 3.26 0.82
N ALA A 213 -15.73 3.14 0.60
CA ALA A 213 -14.76 2.95 1.68
C ALA A 213 -14.82 4.11 2.70
N LEU A 214 -14.85 5.35 2.21
CA LEU A 214 -14.94 6.54 3.04
C LEU A 214 -16.25 6.58 3.84
N ARG A 215 -17.40 6.34 3.20
CA ARG A 215 -18.70 6.28 3.87
C ARG A 215 -18.74 5.26 5.01
N ILE A 216 -18.19 4.06 4.82
CA ILE A 216 -18.11 3.03 5.87
C ILE A 216 -17.19 3.50 7.00
N ALA A 217 -16.07 4.11 6.67
CA ALA A 217 -15.11 4.61 7.64
C ALA A 217 -15.67 5.76 8.49
N GLU A 218 -16.38 6.70 7.87
CA GLU A 218 -17.05 7.83 8.55
C GLU A 218 -18.14 7.36 9.53
N ALA A 219 -18.91 6.35 9.16
CA ALA A 219 -19.92 5.78 10.06
C ALA A 219 -19.33 5.15 11.32
N GLN A 220 -18.06 4.75 11.31
CA GLN A 220 -17.36 4.19 12.47
C GLN A 220 -16.52 5.20 13.25
N ASP A 221 -16.22 6.34 12.67
CA ASP A 221 -15.36 7.40 13.22
C ASP A 221 -14.04 6.87 13.82
N HIS A 222 -13.42 5.88 13.13
CA HIS A 222 -12.18 5.28 13.58
C HIS A 222 -11.00 5.77 12.73
N PRO A 223 -9.93 6.36 13.33
CA PRO A 223 -8.85 7.03 12.59
C PRO A 223 -8.23 6.17 11.48
N TYR A 224 -8.00 4.88 11.73
CA TYR A 224 -7.40 3.98 10.75
C TYR A 224 -8.30 3.76 9.53
N GLY A 225 -9.62 3.62 9.72
CA GLY A 225 -10.59 3.52 8.64
C GLY A 225 -10.69 4.83 7.86
N LEU A 226 -10.83 5.95 8.57
CA LEU A 226 -10.89 7.29 7.97
C LEU A 226 -9.68 7.59 7.09
N TYR A 227 -8.48 7.25 7.59
CA TYR A 227 -7.26 7.37 6.80
C TYR A 227 -7.37 6.62 5.46
N HIS A 228 -7.76 5.33 5.48
CA HIS A 228 -7.89 4.52 4.27
C HIS A 228 -8.95 5.07 3.30
N GLY A 229 -10.09 5.53 3.81
CA GLY A 229 -11.15 6.14 2.99
C GLY A 229 -10.67 7.41 2.28
N HIS A 230 -10.04 8.33 3.01
CA HIS A 230 -9.52 9.57 2.44
C HIS A 230 -8.38 9.34 1.45
N VAL A 231 -7.46 8.41 1.75
CA VAL A 231 -6.37 8.06 0.83
C VAL A 231 -6.91 7.40 -0.44
N ALA A 232 -7.95 6.56 -0.34
CA ALA A 232 -8.56 5.93 -1.51
C ALA A 232 -9.10 6.98 -2.49
N VAL A 233 -9.91 7.91 -2.00
CA VAL A 233 -10.49 8.99 -2.82
C VAL A 233 -9.40 9.90 -3.38
N GLY A 234 -8.49 10.36 -2.52
CA GLY A 234 -7.44 11.31 -2.90
C GLY A 234 -6.45 10.76 -3.90
N ALA A 235 -6.02 9.50 -3.76
CA ALA A 235 -5.09 8.86 -4.68
C ALA A 235 -5.70 8.65 -6.07
N VAL A 236 -6.98 8.25 -6.15
CA VAL A 236 -7.67 8.10 -7.43
C VAL A 236 -7.77 9.43 -8.17
N HIS A 237 -8.15 10.51 -7.48
CA HIS A 237 -8.18 11.86 -8.07
C HIS A 237 -6.79 12.33 -8.50
N ALA A 238 -5.74 12.04 -7.71
CA ALA A 238 -4.37 12.40 -8.07
C ALA A 238 -3.90 11.68 -9.34
N LEU A 239 -4.15 10.38 -9.46
CA LEU A 239 -3.82 9.60 -10.66
C LEU A 239 -4.61 10.09 -11.90
N LYS A 240 -5.86 10.47 -11.72
CA LYS A 240 -6.71 11.03 -12.79
C LYS A 240 -6.24 12.43 -13.24
N GLY A 241 -5.55 13.17 -12.36
CA GLY A 241 -5.16 14.56 -12.57
C GLY A 241 -6.14 15.58 -12.00
N ASP A 242 -7.17 15.15 -11.25
CA ASP A 242 -8.15 16.02 -10.60
C ASP A 242 -7.57 16.62 -9.30
N VAL A 243 -6.54 17.44 -9.41
CA VAL A 243 -5.73 17.92 -8.27
C VAL A 243 -6.54 18.68 -7.23
N VAL A 244 -7.56 19.44 -7.66
CA VAL A 244 -8.45 20.22 -6.79
C VAL A 244 -9.22 19.30 -5.82
N LEU A 245 -9.59 18.11 -6.25
CA LEU A 245 -10.29 17.11 -5.45
C LEU A 245 -9.30 16.19 -4.68
N ALA A 246 -8.13 15.92 -5.26
CA ALA A 246 -7.10 15.09 -4.64
C ALA A 246 -6.52 15.72 -3.38
N THR A 247 -6.13 16.99 -3.46
CA THR A 247 -5.36 17.69 -2.41
C THR A 247 -6.06 17.68 -1.05
N PRO A 248 -7.32 18.13 -0.89
CA PRO A 248 -7.97 18.19 0.42
C PRO A 248 -8.16 16.79 1.04
N ALA A 249 -8.43 15.77 0.24
CA ALA A 249 -8.57 14.40 0.72
C ALA A 249 -7.24 13.85 1.24
N LEU A 250 -6.14 14.03 0.49
CA LEU A 250 -4.81 13.58 0.89
C LEU A 250 -4.26 14.35 2.09
N GLU A 251 -4.47 15.67 2.15
CA GLU A 251 -4.11 16.47 3.33
C GLU A 251 -4.89 16.03 4.57
N ARG A 252 -6.16 15.64 4.42
CA ARG A 252 -6.95 15.10 5.54
C ARG A 252 -6.39 13.75 5.99
N ALA A 253 -6.06 12.86 5.06
CA ALA A 253 -5.42 11.58 5.38
C ALA A 253 -4.10 11.80 6.14
N LEU A 254 -3.25 12.72 5.68
CA LEU A 254 -1.97 13.04 6.32
C LEU A 254 -2.16 13.62 7.72
N ARG A 255 -3.17 14.48 7.93
CA ARG A 255 -3.50 14.98 9.28
C ARG A 255 -3.92 13.86 10.21
N ILE A 256 -4.77 12.93 9.76
CA ILE A 256 -5.21 11.79 10.56
C ILE A 256 -4.02 10.94 11.04
N THR A 257 -3.03 10.67 10.17
CA THR A 257 -1.85 9.89 10.58
C THR A 257 -1.04 10.58 11.67
N ARG A 258 -0.91 11.91 11.59
CA ARG A 258 -0.18 12.73 12.57
C ARG A 258 -0.93 12.83 13.90
N GLU A 259 -2.21 13.20 13.85
CA GLU A 259 -3.09 13.35 15.03
C GLU A 259 -3.26 12.02 15.80
N SER A 260 -3.27 10.90 15.09
CA SER A 260 -3.49 9.56 15.68
C SER A 260 -2.19 8.79 15.91
N SER A 261 -1.04 9.40 15.74
CA SER A 261 0.29 8.79 15.94
C SER A 261 0.44 7.44 15.21
N MET A 262 0.16 7.43 13.91
CA MET A 262 0.28 6.25 13.04
C MET A 262 1.54 6.32 12.16
N PRO A 263 2.75 6.10 12.71
CA PRO A 263 3.99 6.27 11.97
C PRO A 263 4.09 5.28 10.80
N GLY A 264 4.59 5.76 9.66
CA GLY A 264 4.78 4.95 8.45
C GLY A 264 3.52 4.68 7.63
N MET A 265 2.34 5.12 8.10
CA MET A 265 1.09 5.03 7.34
C MET A 265 0.94 6.13 6.29
N ASP A 266 1.72 7.17 6.37
CA ASP A 266 1.66 8.36 5.52
C ASP A 266 2.23 8.16 4.10
N ARG A 267 3.04 7.13 3.89
CA ARG A 267 3.79 6.90 2.64
C ARG A 267 2.96 6.90 1.36
N PRO A 268 1.84 6.15 1.24
CA PRO A 268 1.02 6.25 0.02
C PRO A 268 0.40 7.63 -0.15
N THR A 269 0.03 8.30 0.95
CA THR A 269 -0.50 9.66 0.95
C THR A 269 0.53 10.66 0.43
N VAL A 270 1.75 10.57 0.92
CA VAL A 270 2.88 11.46 0.56
C VAL A 270 3.20 11.36 -0.93
N ALA A 271 3.23 10.14 -1.50
CA ALA A 271 3.49 9.94 -2.93
C ALA A 271 2.45 10.65 -3.81
N HIS A 272 1.17 10.45 -3.51
CA HIS A 272 0.09 11.03 -4.30
C HIS A 272 -0.07 12.54 -4.06
N LEU A 273 0.12 13.03 -2.83
CA LEU A 273 0.06 14.45 -2.49
C LEU A 273 1.21 15.22 -3.15
N GLY A 274 2.43 14.69 -3.08
CA GLY A 274 3.59 15.27 -3.74
C GLY A 274 3.41 15.33 -5.26
N SER A 275 2.89 14.26 -5.87
CA SER A 275 2.55 14.26 -7.29
C SER A 275 1.50 15.32 -7.63
N ALA A 276 0.42 15.44 -6.83
CA ALA A 276 -0.63 16.42 -7.02
C ALA A 276 -0.08 17.86 -6.93
N TYR A 277 0.73 18.18 -5.92
CA TYR A 277 1.37 19.48 -5.79
C TYR A 277 2.30 19.78 -6.98
N GLY A 278 3.08 18.80 -7.44
CA GLY A 278 3.96 18.95 -8.61
C GLY A 278 3.19 19.30 -9.88
N LEU A 279 2.02 18.69 -10.12
CA LEU A 279 1.19 18.94 -11.29
C LEU A 279 0.69 20.40 -11.39
N ILE A 280 0.46 21.07 -10.26
CA ILE A 280 0.03 22.46 -10.19
C ILE A 280 1.17 23.46 -9.94
N GLY A 281 2.42 23.02 -10.06
CA GLY A 281 3.60 23.87 -9.97
C GLY A 281 4.04 24.23 -8.54
N ARG A 282 3.46 23.60 -7.48
CA ARG A 282 3.90 23.77 -6.08
C ARG A 282 5.12 22.86 -5.80
N VAL A 283 6.20 23.06 -6.57
CA VAL A 283 7.35 22.13 -6.61
C VAL A 283 8.09 22.05 -5.28
N GLU A 284 8.29 23.16 -4.59
CA GLU A 284 8.99 23.22 -3.30
C GLU A 284 8.21 22.46 -2.23
N GLU A 285 6.90 22.63 -2.18
CA GLU A 285 6.04 21.92 -1.23
C GLU A 285 5.94 20.43 -1.56
N ALA A 286 5.88 20.10 -2.85
CA ALA A 286 5.93 18.72 -3.32
C ALA A 286 7.22 18.03 -2.90
N SER A 287 8.37 18.68 -3.12
CA SER A 287 9.68 18.16 -2.70
C SER A 287 9.74 17.97 -1.19
N ALA A 288 9.34 18.98 -0.42
CA ALA A 288 9.39 18.94 1.03
C ALA A 288 8.55 17.79 1.64
N VAL A 289 7.33 17.57 1.13
CA VAL A 289 6.47 16.49 1.63
C VAL A 289 7.03 15.11 1.29
N LEU A 290 7.60 14.95 0.07
CA LEU A 290 8.20 13.69 -0.38
C LEU A 290 9.51 13.38 0.34
N GLU A 291 10.39 14.38 0.49
CA GLU A 291 11.67 14.23 1.21
C GLU A 291 11.44 13.90 2.70
N ALA A 292 10.46 14.55 3.34
CA ALA A 292 10.08 14.22 4.71
C ALA A 292 9.59 12.76 4.85
N GLY A 293 8.73 12.29 3.95
CA GLY A 293 8.26 10.90 3.92
C GLY A 293 9.36 9.88 3.66
N LEU A 294 10.43 10.27 2.96
CA LEU A 294 11.61 9.43 2.71
C LEU A 294 12.62 9.49 3.87
N GLY A 295 12.84 10.67 4.50
CA GLY A 295 13.82 10.86 5.59
C GLY A 295 13.48 10.04 6.84
N GLU A 296 12.23 9.72 7.08
CA GLU A 296 11.81 8.78 8.11
C GLU A 296 12.11 7.30 7.77
N ALA A 297 12.66 7.03 6.57
CA ALA A 297 12.89 5.69 6.02
C ALA A 297 14.24 5.06 6.37
N GLU A 298 15.12 5.75 7.07
CA GLU A 298 16.42 5.20 7.52
C GLU A 298 16.24 4.27 8.71
N GLY A 299 15.86 3.02 8.41
CA GLY A 299 15.69 1.91 9.36
C GLY A 299 14.97 0.74 8.70
N PRO A 300 14.80 -0.43 9.35
CA PRO A 300 14.07 -1.58 8.84
C PRO A 300 12.56 -1.30 8.83
N ARG A 301 12.14 -0.24 8.12
CA ARG A 301 10.75 0.20 7.99
C ARG A 301 10.14 -0.29 6.69
N SER A 302 8.81 -0.19 6.59
CA SER A 302 8.03 -0.62 5.43
C SER A 302 8.63 -0.10 4.10
N ASN A 303 8.99 -1.01 3.20
CA ASN A 303 9.52 -0.72 1.88
C ASN A 303 8.46 -0.78 0.77
N ALA A 304 7.23 -1.18 1.10
CA ALA A 304 6.17 -1.44 0.13
C ALA A 304 5.87 -0.27 -0.81
N PHE A 305 5.87 0.96 -0.28
CA PHE A 305 5.60 2.17 -1.08
C PHE A 305 6.86 2.97 -1.45
N LEU A 306 8.04 2.51 -1.08
CA LEU A 306 9.27 3.25 -1.33
C LEU A 306 9.53 3.50 -2.83
N PRO A 307 9.35 2.52 -3.74
CA PRO A 307 9.50 2.77 -5.17
C PRO A 307 8.54 3.84 -5.71
N LEU A 308 7.27 3.83 -5.28
CA LEU A 308 6.27 4.82 -5.67
C LEU A 308 6.68 6.23 -5.24
N ASN A 309 7.12 6.39 -3.98
CA ASN A 309 7.59 7.68 -3.45
C ASN A 309 8.83 8.19 -4.20
N LEU A 310 9.77 7.31 -4.54
CA LEU A 310 10.95 7.67 -5.33
C LEU A 310 10.57 8.10 -6.76
N CYS A 311 9.62 7.41 -7.41
CA CYS A 311 9.11 7.84 -8.72
C CYS A 311 8.47 9.23 -8.66
N ALA A 312 7.65 9.48 -7.63
CA ALA A 312 7.02 10.78 -7.42
C ALA A 312 8.07 11.87 -7.18
N LEU A 313 9.05 11.63 -6.31
CA LEU A 313 10.12 12.59 -6.02
C LEU A 313 10.97 12.89 -7.25
N ALA A 314 11.36 11.87 -8.01
CA ALA A 314 12.12 12.05 -9.24
C ALA A 314 11.36 12.91 -10.25
N HIS A 315 10.05 12.69 -10.42
CA HIS A 315 9.22 13.51 -11.30
C HIS A 315 9.12 14.95 -10.81
N VAL A 316 8.94 15.18 -9.50
CA VAL A 316 8.90 16.51 -8.90
C VAL A 316 10.25 17.24 -9.06
N TYR A 317 11.39 16.58 -8.85
CA TYR A 317 12.70 17.15 -9.10
C TYR A 317 12.88 17.55 -10.58
N LEU A 318 12.38 16.70 -11.50
CA LEU A 318 12.39 17.02 -12.93
C LEU A 318 11.57 18.29 -13.24
N LEU A 319 10.38 18.44 -12.62
CA LEU A 319 9.55 19.65 -12.77
C LEU A 319 10.25 20.89 -12.23
N GLY A 320 11.01 20.76 -11.14
CA GLY A 320 11.85 21.81 -10.55
C GLY A 320 13.18 22.08 -11.26
N GLY A 321 13.46 21.37 -12.38
CA GLY A 321 14.72 21.56 -13.11
C GLY A 321 15.94 20.89 -12.49
N ARG A 322 15.79 20.12 -11.42
CA ARG A 322 16.83 19.35 -10.71
C ARG A 322 17.12 18.04 -11.46
N ILE A 323 17.66 18.13 -12.66
CA ILE A 323 17.78 17.00 -13.60
C ILE A 323 18.65 15.88 -13.04
N VAL A 324 19.81 16.22 -12.46
CA VAL A 324 20.78 15.23 -11.94
C VAL A 324 20.18 14.45 -10.76
N GLU A 325 19.56 15.14 -9.82
CA GLU A 325 18.91 14.50 -8.67
C GLU A 325 17.69 13.68 -9.13
N ALA A 326 16.93 14.17 -10.10
CA ALA A 326 15.80 13.42 -10.67
C ALA A 326 16.28 12.08 -11.25
N GLU A 327 17.38 12.07 -12.02
CA GLU A 327 17.93 10.86 -12.61
C GLU A 327 18.44 9.87 -11.57
N GLN A 328 19.16 10.35 -10.55
CA GLN A 328 19.65 9.52 -9.45
C GLN A 328 18.48 8.84 -8.70
N VAL A 329 17.44 9.60 -8.37
CA VAL A 329 16.27 9.09 -7.64
C VAL A 329 15.45 8.14 -8.52
N ALA A 330 15.25 8.45 -9.81
CA ALA A 330 14.52 7.57 -10.75
C ALA A 330 15.27 6.25 -10.99
N THR A 331 16.59 6.28 -11.09
CA THR A 331 17.42 5.07 -11.23
C THR A 331 17.31 4.19 -9.98
N ARG A 332 17.35 4.80 -8.80
CA ARG A 332 17.12 4.09 -7.53
C ARG A 332 15.71 3.49 -7.46
N ALA A 333 14.68 4.22 -7.94
CA ALA A 333 13.32 3.73 -8.02
C ALA A 333 13.21 2.49 -8.92
N LEU A 334 13.85 2.52 -10.09
CA LEU A 334 13.87 1.41 -11.05
C LEU A 334 14.53 0.16 -10.43
N ASP A 335 15.75 0.30 -9.90
CA ASP A 335 16.49 -0.80 -9.28
C ASP A 335 15.71 -1.43 -8.10
N LEU A 336 15.10 -0.61 -7.26
CA LEU A 336 14.30 -1.10 -6.13
C LEU A 336 13.01 -1.80 -6.59
N SER A 337 12.32 -1.25 -7.61
CA SER A 337 11.12 -1.86 -8.19
C SER A 337 11.40 -3.24 -8.76
N GLN A 338 12.53 -3.40 -9.46
CA GLN A 338 12.97 -4.68 -10.01
C GLN A 338 13.28 -5.69 -8.91
N ARG A 339 14.05 -5.29 -7.90
CA ARG A 339 14.37 -6.17 -6.76
C ARG A 339 13.15 -6.63 -5.98
N GLN A 340 12.14 -5.78 -5.83
CA GLN A 340 10.90 -6.08 -5.12
C GLN A 340 9.80 -6.67 -6.01
N GLU A 341 10.09 -6.91 -7.28
CA GLU A 341 9.14 -7.38 -8.30
C GLU A 341 7.87 -6.50 -8.40
N GLN A 342 8.01 -5.18 -8.20
CA GLN A 342 6.92 -4.19 -8.31
C GLN A 342 6.83 -3.64 -9.73
N ARG A 343 6.34 -4.47 -10.65
CA ARG A 343 6.35 -4.21 -12.10
C ARG A 343 5.62 -2.93 -12.49
N GLY A 344 4.55 -2.54 -11.80
CA GLY A 344 3.86 -1.27 -12.04
C GLY A 344 4.74 -0.06 -11.71
N ASN A 345 5.49 -0.11 -10.61
CA ASN A 345 6.44 0.95 -10.26
C ASN A 345 7.69 0.91 -11.15
N GLU A 346 8.11 -0.26 -11.65
CA GLU A 346 9.16 -0.38 -12.66
C GLU A 346 8.78 0.35 -13.95
N ALA A 347 7.56 0.13 -14.48
CA ALA A 347 7.06 0.84 -15.65
C ALA A 347 7.01 2.36 -15.44
N ARG A 348 6.58 2.79 -14.24
CA ARG A 348 6.53 4.21 -13.85
C ARG A 348 7.93 4.82 -13.76
N ALA A 349 8.91 4.12 -13.18
CA ALA A 349 10.31 4.58 -13.10
C ALA A 349 10.93 4.72 -14.50
N MET A 350 10.68 3.76 -15.41
CA MET A 350 11.12 3.85 -16.81
C MET A 350 10.51 5.04 -17.53
N TRP A 351 9.21 5.35 -17.29
CA TRP A 351 8.57 6.53 -17.84
C TRP A 351 9.21 7.83 -17.32
N VAL A 352 9.46 7.96 -16.01
CA VAL A 352 10.13 9.12 -15.43
C VAL A 352 11.53 9.29 -16.01
N LEU A 353 12.30 8.21 -16.17
CA LEU A 353 13.61 8.25 -16.84
C LEU A 353 13.48 8.69 -18.31
N GLY A 354 12.41 8.32 -19.00
CA GLY A 354 12.07 8.81 -20.33
C GLY A 354 11.82 10.31 -20.35
N GLU A 355 11.06 10.85 -19.41
CA GLU A 355 10.81 12.29 -19.25
C GLU A 355 12.10 13.08 -18.96
N ILE A 356 13.03 12.51 -18.18
CA ILE A 356 14.33 13.08 -17.88
C ILE A 356 15.20 13.10 -19.15
N ALA A 357 15.35 11.95 -19.82
CA ALA A 357 16.15 11.81 -21.02
C ALA A 357 15.64 12.68 -22.18
N ALA A 358 14.33 12.92 -22.27
CA ALA A 358 13.74 13.80 -23.29
C ALA A 358 14.25 15.25 -23.22
N ARG A 359 14.88 15.66 -22.12
CA ARG A 359 15.51 16.99 -21.98
C ARG A 359 16.97 17.03 -22.40
N SER A 360 17.70 15.90 -22.30
CA SER A 360 19.16 15.85 -22.50
C SER A 360 19.62 14.84 -23.55
N ALA A 361 18.93 13.73 -23.75
CA ALA A 361 19.31 12.61 -24.59
C ALA A 361 18.11 12.01 -25.36
N PRO A 362 17.58 12.69 -26.39
CA PRO A 362 16.34 12.32 -27.09
C PRO A 362 16.31 10.87 -27.61
N ALA A 363 17.42 10.36 -28.11
CA ALA A 363 17.52 8.99 -28.62
C ALA A 363 17.33 7.94 -27.53
N GLU A 364 17.82 8.20 -26.31
CA GLU A 364 17.62 7.34 -25.14
C GLU A 364 16.18 7.44 -24.62
N ALA A 365 15.59 8.64 -24.65
CA ALA A 365 14.21 8.88 -24.24
C ALA A 365 13.21 7.98 -24.98
N GLU A 366 13.37 7.83 -26.30
CA GLU A 366 12.51 6.96 -27.11
C GLU A 366 12.53 5.52 -26.61
N GLY A 367 13.72 4.98 -26.35
CA GLY A 367 13.87 3.62 -25.82
C GLY A 367 13.19 3.46 -24.45
N ARG A 368 13.37 4.43 -23.56
CA ARG A 368 12.74 4.43 -22.22
C ARG A 368 11.22 4.47 -22.30
N TYR A 369 10.63 5.36 -23.10
CA TYR A 369 9.18 5.42 -23.29
C TYR A 369 8.61 4.15 -23.89
N ARG A 370 9.28 3.57 -24.89
CA ARG A 370 8.83 2.31 -25.51
C ARG A 370 8.84 1.14 -24.50
N SER A 371 9.90 1.04 -23.70
CA SER A 371 9.99 0.01 -22.66
C SER A 371 8.92 0.20 -21.58
N ALA A 372 8.75 1.44 -21.10
CA ALA A 372 7.70 1.76 -20.12
C ALA A 372 6.30 1.43 -20.66
N ARG A 373 6.03 1.81 -21.93
CA ARG A 373 4.76 1.54 -22.59
C ARG A 373 4.49 0.03 -22.71
N ALA A 374 5.47 -0.72 -23.21
CA ALA A 374 5.30 -2.16 -23.39
C ALA A 374 4.97 -2.87 -22.06
N LEU A 375 5.66 -2.50 -20.99
CA LEU A 375 5.36 -3.04 -19.65
C LEU A 375 4.00 -2.56 -19.13
N ALA A 376 3.65 -1.29 -19.33
CA ALA A 376 2.35 -0.74 -18.93
C ALA A 376 1.18 -1.40 -19.70
N GLU A 377 1.35 -1.67 -21.00
CA GLU A 377 0.38 -2.41 -21.82
C GLU A 377 0.18 -3.85 -21.30
N GLU A 378 1.27 -4.55 -20.98
CA GLU A 378 1.21 -5.90 -20.40
C GLU A 378 0.44 -5.92 -19.07
N LEU A 379 0.63 -4.89 -18.22
CA LEU A 379 -0.01 -4.76 -16.91
C LEU A 379 -1.42 -4.13 -16.97
N GLY A 380 -1.85 -3.64 -18.12
CA GLY A 380 -3.13 -2.95 -18.30
C GLY A 380 -3.16 -1.54 -17.72
N MET A 381 -2.02 -0.89 -17.51
CA MET A 381 -1.90 0.46 -16.92
C MET A 381 -2.23 1.56 -17.96
N GLN A 382 -3.51 1.66 -18.35
CA GLN A 382 -3.95 2.56 -19.42
C GLN A 382 -3.52 4.04 -19.21
N PRO A 383 -3.58 4.63 -17.99
CA PRO A 383 -3.09 5.98 -17.76
C PRO A 383 -1.59 6.14 -18.11
N LEU A 384 -0.76 5.16 -17.73
CA LEU A 384 0.67 5.21 -18.00
C LEU A 384 0.98 4.99 -19.50
N VAL A 385 0.22 4.13 -20.17
CA VAL A 385 0.29 3.98 -21.65
C VAL A 385 0.02 5.31 -22.32
N ALA A 386 -1.03 6.04 -21.92
CA ALA A 386 -1.35 7.36 -22.45
C ALA A 386 -0.21 8.38 -22.18
N HIS A 387 0.39 8.36 -21.00
CA HIS A 387 1.54 9.22 -20.68
C HIS A 387 2.76 8.90 -21.55
N CYS A 388 3.04 7.61 -21.83
CA CYS A 388 4.11 7.22 -22.74
C CYS A 388 3.85 7.70 -24.16
N HIS A 389 2.62 7.60 -24.67
CA HIS A 389 2.23 8.15 -25.97
C HIS A 389 2.40 9.67 -26.01
N LEU A 390 2.00 10.39 -24.98
CA LEU A 390 2.22 11.85 -24.89
C LEU A 390 3.71 12.20 -24.95
N GLY A 391 4.56 11.47 -24.19
CA GLY A 391 6.01 11.65 -24.19
C GLY A 391 6.63 11.42 -25.57
N LEU A 392 6.29 10.30 -26.22
CA LEU A 392 6.75 9.96 -27.58
C LEU A 392 6.29 11.00 -28.61
N GLY A 393 5.03 11.44 -28.54
CA GLY A 393 4.50 12.45 -29.45
C GLY A 393 5.26 13.77 -29.35
N LYS A 394 5.56 14.24 -28.12
CA LYS A 394 6.40 15.42 -27.88
C LYS A 394 7.81 15.24 -28.40
N LEU A 395 8.39 14.07 -28.21
CA LEU A 395 9.76 13.75 -28.67
C LEU A 395 9.84 13.81 -30.18
N TYR A 396 8.94 13.15 -30.91
CA TYR A 396 8.92 13.15 -32.37
C TYR A 396 8.62 14.53 -32.96
N ARG A 397 7.76 15.32 -32.30
CA ARG A 397 7.52 16.71 -32.70
C ARG A 397 8.82 17.54 -32.66
N ARG A 398 9.58 17.44 -31.57
CA ARG A 398 10.88 18.13 -31.44
C ARG A 398 11.91 17.67 -32.48
N ALA A 399 11.84 16.40 -32.89
CA ALA A 399 12.69 15.81 -33.89
C ALA A 399 12.25 16.14 -35.34
N GLY A 400 11.15 16.89 -35.52
CA GLY A 400 10.60 17.22 -36.84
C GLY A 400 9.86 16.08 -37.54
N ASN A 401 9.56 14.99 -36.81
CA ASN A 401 8.91 13.82 -37.36
C ASN A 401 7.37 13.93 -37.15
N GLY A 402 6.77 14.81 -37.99
CA GLY A 402 5.36 15.22 -37.82
C GLY A 402 4.35 14.08 -37.85
N GLN A 403 4.54 13.08 -38.73
CA GLN A 403 3.61 11.95 -38.83
C GLN A 403 3.58 11.14 -37.53
N GLN A 404 4.72 10.70 -37.01
CA GLN A 404 4.80 9.92 -35.79
C GLN A 404 4.35 10.75 -34.58
N ALA A 405 4.67 12.06 -34.56
CA ALA A 405 4.17 12.96 -33.52
C ALA A 405 2.64 12.98 -33.49
N GLN A 406 2.00 13.15 -34.67
CA GLN A 406 0.53 13.17 -34.79
C GLN A 406 -0.09 11.86 -34.35
N GLU A 407 0.45 10.71 -34.78
CA GLU A 407 -0.07 9.38 -34.39
C GLU A 407 -0.07 9.20 -32.85
N HIS A 408 1.07 9.48 -32.22
CA HIS A 408 1.19 9.32 -30.77
C HIS A 408 0.35 10.33 -29.98
N LEU A 409 0.32 11.60 -30.38
CA LEU A 409 -0.50 12.61 -29.70
C LEU A 409 -2.00 12.32 -29.83
N THR A 410 -2.45 11.89 -31.03
CA THR A 410 -3.86 11.50 -31.22
C THR A 410 -4.25 10.32 -30.36
N THR A 411 -3.37 9.32 -30.24
CA THR A 411 -3.59 8.16 -29.35
C THR A 411 -3.70 8.61 -27.89
N ALA A 412 -2.78 9.44 -27.41
CA ALA A 412 -2.81 9.95 -26.04
C ALA A 412 -4.11 10.73 -25.74
N ILE A 413 -4.52 11.62 -26.65
CA ILE A 413 -5.77 12.42 -26.55
C ILE A 413 -6.99 11.51 -26.47
N THR A 414 -7.07 10.48 -27.33
CA THR A 414 -8.17 9.53 -27.32
C THR A 414 -8.25 8.80 -25.98
N MET A 415 -7.13 8.26 -25.50
CA MET A 415 -7.06 7.56 -24.20
C MET A 415 -7.43 8.46 -23.03
N TYR A 416 -6.91 9.69 -22.98
CA TYR A 416 -7.26 10.63 -21.91
C TYR A 416 -8.74 11.01 -21.92
N ARG A 417 -9.34 11.13 -23.12
CA ARG A 417 -10.77 11.43 -23.26
C ARG A 417 -11.63 10.26 -22.78
N GLU A 418 -11.29 9.04 -23.16
CA GLU A 418 -11.99 7.82 -22.73
C GLU A 418 -11.92 7.61 -21.21
N MET A 419 -10.80 7.94 -20.57
CA MET A 419 -10.58 7.87 -19.12
C MET A 419 -11.05 9.14 -18.38
N GLU A 420 -11.58 10.16 -19.07
CA GLU A 420 -11.97 11.46 -18.50
C GLU A 420 -10.84 12.17 -17.73
N MET A 421 -9.59 12.02 -18.15
CA MET A 421 -8.42 12.66 -17.56
C MET A 421 -8.25 14.09 -18.08
N ARG A 422 -9.14 14.99 -17.69
CA ARG A 422 -9.27 16.36 -18.27
C ARG A 422 -7.97 17.16 -18.24
N PHE A 423 -7.27 17.18 -17.12
CA PHE A 423 -5.99 17.89 -16.98
C PHE A 423 -4.97 17.45 -18.04
N TRP A 424 -4.86 16.15 -18.24
CA TRP A 424 -3.92 15.56 -19.21
C TRP A 424 -4.40 15.73 -20.64
N LEU A 425 -5.73 15.69 -20.86
CA LEU A 425 -6.34 15.95 -22.17
C LEU A 425 -6.04 17.36 -22.64
N GLU A 426 -6.29 18.39 -21.83
CA GLU A 426 -6.01 19.79 -22.14
C GLU A 426 -4.52 20.02 -22.44
N LYS A 427 -3.64 19.36 -21.66
CA LYS A 427 -2.19 19.43 -21.89
C LYS A 427 -1.78 18.79 -23.22
N ALA A 428 -2.37 17.65 -23.58
CA ALA A 428 -2.10 16.98 -24.85
C ALA A 428 -2.66 17.76 -26.06
N GLU A 429 -3.87 18.34 -25.93
CA GLU A 429 -4.48 19.16 -26.99
C GLU A 429 -3.68 20.46 -27.26
N THR A 430 -3.13 21.08 -26.21
CA THR A 430 -2.22 22.23 -26.36
C THR A 430 -0.97 21.86 -27.14
N ASP A 431 -0.43 20.67 -26.92
CA ASP A 431 0.73 20.14 -27.65
C ASP A 431 0.40 19.86 -29.13
N VAL A 432 -0.84 19.50 -29.48
CA VAL A 432 -1.27 19.34 -30.90
C VAL A 432 -1.48 20.69 -31.56
N GLY A 433 -2.10 21.66 -30.89
CA GLY A 433 -2.34 23.00 -31.41
C GLY A 433 -1.07 23.75 -31.85
N GLY A 434 0.08 23.37 -31.32
CA GLY A 434 1.41 23.85 -31.77
C GLY A 434 1.93 23.17 -33.03
N LEU A 435 1.18 22.26 -33.68
CA LEU A 435 1.48 21.62 -34.97
C LEU A 435 0.89 22.38 -36.18
N ALA A 436 -0.10 23.26 -35.93
CA ALA A 436 -0.74 24.10 -36.96
C ALA A 436 -0.03 25.46 -37.08
#